data_cae1fadef29d2f9efda207eebed4f289
#
_entry.id   cae1fadef29d2f9efda207eebed4f289
#
_cell.length_a   1.000
_cell.length_b   1.000
_cell.length_c   1.000
_cell.angle_alpha   90.00
_cell.angle_beta   90.00
_cell.angle_gamma   90.00
#
_symmetry.space_group_name_H-M   'P 1'
#
loop_
_entity.id
_entity.type
_entity.pdbx_description
1 polymer ?
#
loop_
_entity_poly.entity_id
_entity_poly.type
_entity_poly.pdbx_seq_one_letter_code
_entity_poly.pdbx_strand_id
1 'polypeptide(L)'
;LPMWKTVEEVENFLRTVAGKCKTTLLLETREAVECLDEVLKHGDMDEIHIGLNDLHLSYGLDFMFELLSNGIVEKIVKKIKRTGIPYGFGGIARLGCGDLPAERIIMEHYRLGSSRVILSRSFCNNDLISDLSEVENVFRNNMRLLREYEDTVSKMPDSEFVSNQAEIEKIVEKIVKMKRRKR
;
A
#
# COMPACT_ATOMS: atom_id res chain seq x y z
N LEU A 1 8.30 -10.58 6.54
CA LEU A 1 8.64 -10.12 7.90
C LEU A 1 7.76 -8.94 8.26
N PRO A 2 6.79 -9.09 9.18
CA PRO A 2 5.97 -7.98 9.66
C PRO A 2 6.64 -7.26 10.85
N MET A 3 6.20 -6.04 11.12
CA MET A 3 6.42 -5.27 12.36
C MET A 3 7.88 -5.11 12.81
N TRP A 4 8.84 -5.28 11.91
CA TRP A 4 10.25 -5.10 12.21
C TRP A 4 10.58 -3.61 12.52
N LYS A 5 11.62 -3.38 13.31
CA LYS A 5 12.01 -2.05 13.80
C LYS A 5 13.49 -1.75 13.64
N THR A 6 14.31 -2.78 13.50
CA THR A 6 15.76 -2.65 13.47
C THR A 6 16.38 -3.37 12.27
N VAL A 7 17.57 -2.94 11.90
CA VAL A 7 18.36 -3.60 10.85
C VAL A 7 18.70 -5.03 11.25
N GLU A 8 19.03 -5.26 12.52
CA GLU A 8 19.38 -6.60 13.05
C GLU A 8 18.22 -7.61 12.88
N GLU A 9 16.98 -7.18 13.13
CA GLU A 9 15.79 -8.04 12.92
C GLU A 9 15.67 -8.48 11.45
N VAL A 10 15.93 -7.57 10.51
CA VAL A 10 15.90 -7.87 9.07
C VAL A 10 17.06 -8.81 8.70
N GLU A 11 18.28 -8.55 9.16
CA GLU A 11 19.43 -9.41 8.92
C GLU A 11 19.22 -10.83 9.46
N ASN A 12 18.69 -10.96 10.67
CA ASN A 12 18.38 -12.25 11.28
C ASN A 12 17.33 -13.02 10.50
N PHE A 13 16.30 -12.31 10.03
CA PHE A 13 15.26 -12.89 9.16
C PHE A 13 15.85 -13.40 7.85
N LEU A 14 16.58 -12.57 7.11
CA LEU A 14 17.18 -12.92 5.83
C LEU A 14 18.17 -14.09 5.97
N ARG A 15 18.99 -14.08 7.03
CA ARG A 15 19.89 -15.18 7.35
C ARG A 15 19.17 -16.49 7.65
N THR A 16 18.01 -16.42 8.32
CA THR A 16 17.19 -17.60 8.63
C THR A 16 16.53 -18.18 7.38
N VAL A 17 16.02 -17.32 6.51
CA VAL A 17 15.43 -17.71 5.22
C VAL A 17 16.50 -18.31 4.29
N ALA A 18 17.71 -17.72 4.30
CA ALA A 18 18.87 -18.20 3.55
C ALA A 18 18.58 -18.52 2.07
N GLY A 19 17.77 -17.68 1.42
CA GLY A 19 17.40 -17.86 0.00
C GLY A 19 16.45 -19.02 -0.32
N LYS A 20 15.90 -19.69 0.70
CA LYS A 20 15.00 -20.85 0.49
C LYS A 20 13.63 -20.49 -0.07
N CYS A 21 13.21 -19.25 0.09
CA CYS A 21 11.96 -18.73 -0.47
C CYS A 21 12.07 -17.22 -0.71
N LYS A 22 11.13 -16.66 -1.46
CA LYS A 22 11.01 -15.21 -1.63
C LYS A 22 10.64 -14.54 -0.31
N THR A 23 11.17 -13.35 -0.13
CA THR A 23 11.01 -12.54 1.09
C THR A 23 10.29 -11.24 0.79
N THR A 24 9.31 -10.90 1.62
CA THR A 24 8.66 -9.59 1.64
C THR A 24 8.87 -8.95 3.00
N LEU A 25 9.45 -7.74 3.03
CA LEU A 25 9.48 -6.92 4.23
C LEU A 25 8.22 -6.05 4.29
N LEU A 26 7.47 -6.15 5.39
CA LEU A 26 6.34 -5.25 5.64
C LEU A 26 6.85 -4.02 6.40
N LEU A 27 6.84 -2.87 5.73
CA LEU A 27 7.25 -1.58 6.30
C LEU A 27 6.05 -0.94 7.00
N GLU A 28 5.92 -1.17 8.30
CA GLU A 28 4.70 -0.90 9.08
C GLU A 28 4.96 -0.08 10.35
N THR A 29 6.21 0.20 10.66
CA THR A 29 6.59 0.94 11.87
C THR A 29 7.40 2.18 11.52
N ARG A 30 7.31 3.21 12.36
CA ARG A 30 8.09 4.43 12.20
C ARG A 30 9.59 4.14 12.30
N GLU A 31 9.98 3.27 13.23
CA GLU A 31 11.37 2.85 13.44
C GLU A 31 11.94 2.17 12.19
N ALA A 32 11.14 1.33 11.51
CA ALA A 32 11.52 0.72 10.24
C ALA A 32 11.77 1.77 9.14
N VAL A 33 10.95 2.84 9.10
CA VAL A 33 11.17 3.96 8.15
C VAL A 33 12.45 4.72 8.46
N GLU A 34 12.77 4.89 9.75
CA GLU A 34 13.97 5.60 10.20
C GLU A 34 15.26 4.85 9.83
N CYS A 35 15.29 3.52 9.93
CA CYS A 35 16.45 2.70 9.55
C CYS A 35 16.41 2.14 8.11
N LEU A 36 15.42 2.55 7.29
CA LEU A 36 15.20 2.00 5.94
C LEU A 36 16.44 2.13 5.04
N ASP A 37 17.14 3.25 5.07
CA ASP A 37 18.32 3.48 4.22
C ASP A 37 19.46 2.46 4.53
N GLU A 38 19.57 2.00 5.76
CA GLU A 38 20.54 0.97 6.16
C GLU A 38 20.06 -0.40 5.69
N VAL A 39 18.80 -0.74 5.89
CA VAL A 39 18.20 -1.99 5.42
C VAL A 39 18.34 -2.12 3.89
N LEU A 40 18.11 -1.06 3.14
CA LEU A 40 18.20 -1.08 1.68
C LEU A 40 19.63 -1.34 1.16
N LYS A 41 20.68 -1.13 1.95
CA LYS A 41 22.07 -1.44 1.57
C LYS A 41 22.35 -2.93 1.51
N HIS A 42 21.61 -3.76 2.25
CA HIS A 42 21.78 -5.22 2.24
C HIS A 42 21.36 -5.85 0.90
N GLY A 43 20.26 -5.36 0.30
CA GLY A 43 19.84 -5.78 -1.05
C GLY A 43 19.29 -7.21 -1.21
N ASP A 44 19.27 -8.00 -0.13
CA ASP A 44 18.95 -9.44 -0.18
C ASP A 44 17.46 -9.76 -0.04
N MET A 45 16.59 -8.74 0.03
CA MET A 45 15.14 -8.92 0.04
C MET A 45 14.55 -8.87 -1.37
N ASP A 46 13.51 -9.70 -1.62
CA ASP A 46 12.88 -9.76 -2.94
C ASP A 46 11.88 -8.63 -3.16
N GLU A 47 11.19 -8.16 -2.10
CA GLU A 47 10.21 -7.08 -2.21
C GLU A 47 9.94 -6.38 -0.88
N ILE A 48 9.40 -5.16 -0.97
CA ILE A 48 8.96 -4.37 0.18
C ILE A 48 7.48 -4.01 0.00
N HIS A 49 6.68 -4.19 1.05
CA HIS A 49 5.30 -3.72 1.09
C HIS A 49 5.10 -2.73 2.23
N ILE A 50 4.59 -1.54 1.93
CA ILE A 50 4.31 -0.50 2.92
C ILE A 50 2.91 -0.75 3.47
N GLY A 51 2.83 -1.23 4.70
CA GLY A 51 1.58 -1.52 5.39
C GLY A 51 0.94 -0.27 5.98
N LEU A 52 0.10 0.41 5.20
CA LEU A 52 -0.46 1.73 5.58
C LEU A 52 -1.26 1.69 6.88
N ASN A 53 -1.94 0.56 7.17
CA ASN A 53 -2.78 0.48 8.37
C ASN A 53 -1.96 0.56 9.67
N ASP A 54 -0.88 -0.20 9.77
CA ASP A 54 -0.07 -0.22 10.99
C ASP A 54 0.89 0.97 11.01
N LEU A 55 1.40 1.37 9.86
CA LEU A 55 2.27 2.51 9.74
C LEU A 55 1.58 3.82 10.20
N HIS A 56 0.31 4.05 9.82
CA HIS A 56 -0.38 5.27 10.26
C HIS A 56 -0.58 5.31 11.77
N LEU A 57 -0.85 4.15 12.40
CA LEU A 57 -0.95 4.05 13.86
C LEU A 57 0.39 4.33 14.52
N SER A 58 1.48 3.82 13.97
CA SER A 58 2.84 4.09 14.44
C SER A 58 3.23 5.56 14.36
N TYR A 59 2.67 6.31 13.40
CA TYR A 59 2.82 7.76 13.27
C TYR A 59 1.80 8.57 14.08
N GLY A 60 0.84 7.92 14.75
CA GLY A 60 -0.22 8.59 15.52
C GLY A 60 -1.23 9.34 14.64
N LEU A 61 -1.43 8.90 13.39
CA LEU A 61 -2.38 9.49 12.46
C LEU A 61 -3.80 8.93 12.68
N ASP A 62 -4.81 9.66 12.24
CA ASP A 62 -6.22 9.29 12.42
C ASP A 62 -6.78 8.44 11.28
N PHE A 63 -6.11 8.45 10.12
CA PHE A 63 -6.55 7.74 8.92
C PHE A 63 -5.35 7.29 8.08
N MET A 64 -5.34 6.02 7.67
CA MET A 64 -4.17 5.43 7.00
C MET A 64 -3.75 6.13 5.69
N PHE A 65 -4.68 6.76 4.98
CA PHE A 65 -4.36 7.47 3.74
C PHE A 65 -3.83 8.90 3.96
N GLU A 66 -3.72 9.37 5.22
CA GLU A 66 -2.91 10.55 5.50
C GLU A 66 -1.45 10.36 5.09
N LEU A 67 -0.96 9.10 5.13
CA LEU A 67 0.39 8.76 4.67
C LEU A 67 0.61 9.03 3.16
N LEU A 68 -0.46 8.99 2.35
CA LEU A 68 -0.40 9.41 0.94
C LEU A 68 -0.47 10.93 0.82
N SER A 69 -1.45 11.57 1.46
CA SER A 69 -1.70 13.00 1.34
C SER A 69 -0.60 13.89 1.96
N ASN A 70 0.13 13.40 2.98
CA ASN A 70 1.23 14.13 3.62
C ASN A 70 2.63 13.83 3.01
N GLY A 71 2.68 12.99 1.97
CA GLY A 71 3.90 12.66 1.25
C GLY A 71 4.86 11.69 1.94
N ILE A 72 4.48 11.05 3.05
CA ILE A 72 5.33 10.05 3.73
C ILE A 72 5.59 8.87 2.81
N VAL A 73 4.55 8.29 2.18
CA VAL A 73 4.72 7.17 1.24
C VAL A 73 5.61 7.57 0.08
N GLU A 74 5.46 8.77 -0.47
CA GLU A 74 6.30 9.25 -1.57
C GLU A 74 7.79 9.33 -1.17
N LYS A 75 8.09 9.80 0.05
CA LYS A 75 9.47 9.84 0.56
C LYS A 75 10.06 8.43 0.70
N ILE A 76 9.29 7.48 1.24
CA ILE A 76 9.69 6.08 1.36
C ILE A 76 9.96 5.47 -0.01
N VAL A 77 9.01 5.63 -0.93
CA VAL A 77 9.10 5.10 -2.30
C VAL A 77 10.32 5.65 -3.04
N LYS A 78 10.64 6.95 -2.89
CA LYS A 78 11.85 7.53 -3.50
C LYS A 78 13.14 6.85 -3.05
N LYS A 79 13.21 6.35 -1.82
CA LYS A 79 14.35 5.58 -1.32
C LYS A 79 14.39 4.18 -1.96
N ILE A 80 13.26 3.46 -1.93
CA ILE A 80 13.18 2.08 -2.46
C ILE A 80 13.45 2.05 -3.97
N LYS A 81 12.92 2.99 -4.74
CA LYS A 81 13.13 3.06 -6.20
C LYS A 81 14.61 3.07 -6.61
N ARG A 82 15.49 3.65 -5.80
CA ARG A 82 16.93 3.73 -6.10
C ARG A 82 17.62 2.37 -6.07
N THR A 83 17.03 1.38 -5.43
CA THR A 83 17.60 0.03 -5.30
C THR A 83 17.11 -0.93 -6.38
N GLY A 84 16.03 -0.59 -7.09
CA GLY A 84 15.36 -1.49 -8.03
C GLY A 84 14.53 -2.59 -7.38
N ILE A 85 14.44 -2.66 -6.04
CA ILE A 85 13.61 -3.63 -5.33
C ILE A 85 12.14 -3.36 -5.63
N PRO A 86 11.38 -4.37 -6.07
CA PRO A 86 9.93 -4.24 -6.28
C PRO A 86 9.21 -3.88 -4.98
N TYR A 87 8.22 -3.00 -5.07
CA TYR A 87 7.48 -2.56 -3.90
C TYR A 87 6.00 -2.35 -4.18
N GLY A 88 5.24 -2.36 -3.09
CA GLY A 88 3.83 -2.02 -3.04
C GLY A 88 3.46 -1.24 -1.79
N PHE A 89 2.22 -0.77 -1.70
CA PHE A 89 1.71 -0.15 -0.49
C PHE A 89 0.21 -0.38 -0.30
N GLY A 90 -0.22 -0.33 0.97
CA GLY A 90 -1.61 -0.38 1.40
C GLY A 90 -2.37 -1.62 0.98
N GLY A 91 -3.68 -1.48 0.97
CA GLY A 91 -4.63 -2.41 0.43
C GLY A 91 -5.69 -1.67 -0.38
N ILE A 92 -6.20 -2.27 -1.45
CA ILE A 92 -7.28 -1.71 -2.25
C ILE A 92 -8.60 -2.46 -2.04
N ALA A 93 -9.70 -1.72 -2.03
CA ALA A 93 -11.04 -2.25 -2.17
C ALA A 93 -11.34 -2.57 -3.64
N ARG A 94 -12.48 -3.18 -3.91
CA ARG A 94 -13.01 -3.23 -5.28
C ARG A 94 -13.37 -1.81 -5.77
N LEU A 95 -13.38 -1.61 -7.08
CA LEU A 95 -13.74 -0.32 -7.69
C LEU A 95 -15.11 0.16 -7.18
N GLY A 96 -15.25 1.45 -6.99
CA GLY A 96 -16.43 2.08 -6.40
C GLY A 96 -16.58 1.92 -4.88
N CYS A 97 -15.62 1.33 -4.19
CA CYS A 97 -15.66 1.07 -2.75
C CYS A 97 -14.45 1.66 -2.02
N GLY A 98 -14.58 1.73 -0.68
CA GLY A 98 -13.57 2.26 0.22
C GLY A 98 -13.86 3.69 0.70
N ASP A 99 -13.39 4.05 1.90
CA ASP A 99 -13.51 5.42 2.42
C ASP A 99 -12.76 6.41 1.53
N LEU A 100 -11.57 6.04 1.07
CA LEU A 100 -10.91 6.62 -0.09
C LEU A 100 -11.19 5.69 -1.28
N PRO A 101 -11.80 6.16 -2.37
CA PRO A 101 -12.14 5.32 -3.52
C PRO A 101 -10.93 4.56 -4.06
N ALA A 102 -11.10 3.27 -4.37
CA ALA A 102 -10.04 2.40 -4.87
C ALA A 102 -9.36 2.97 -6.12
N GLU A 103 -10.13 3.62 -6.99
CA GLU A 103 -9.66 4.27 -8.22
C GLU A 103 -8.55 5.30 -7.91
N ARG A 104 -8.74 6.10 -6.86
CA ARG A 104 -7.76 7.11 -6.44
C ARG A 104 -6.46 6.48 -5.97
N ILE A 105 -6.57 5.36 -5.23
CA ILE A 105 -5.40 4.64 -4.72
C ILE A 105 -4.64 3.97 -5.87
N ILE A 106 -5.34 3.39 -6.85
CA ILE A 106 -4.73 2.79 -8.04
C ILE A 106 -3.95 3.84 -8.84
N MET A 107 -4.51 5.02 -9.04
CA MET A 107 -3.80 6.12 -9.70
C MET A 107 -2.50 6.50 -8.93
N GLU A 108 -2.51 6.49 -7.60
CA GLU A 108 -1.29 6.71 -6.80
C GLU A 108 -0.26 5.58 -6.97
N HIS A 109 -0.69 4.32 -7.11
CA HIS A 109 0.23 3.24 -7.44
C HIS A 109 0.97 3.51 -8.76
N TYR A 110 0.26 3.94 -9.79
CA TYR A 110 0.85 4.30 -11.08
C TYR A 110 1.78 5.52 -10.97
N ARG A 111 1.31 6.60 -10.33
CA ARG A 111 2.13 7.81 -10.11
C ARG A 111 3.43 7.50 -9.37
N LEU A 112 3.35 6.69 -8.34
CA LEU A 112 4.50 6.32 -7.52
C LEU A 112 5.32 5.16 -8.10
N GLY A 113 4.84 4.48 -9.16
CA GLY A 113 5.53 3.36 -9.81
C GLY A 113 5.56 2.08 -8.98
N SER A 114 4.57 1.90 -8.13
CA SER A 114 4.36 0.68 -7.38
C SER A 114 3.86 -0.44 -8.29
N SER A 115 4.34 -1.64 -8.09
CA SER A 115 3.98 -2.82 -8.90
C SER A 115 3.17 -3.87 -8.13
N ARG A 116 2.86 -3.61 -6.86
CA ARG A 116 2.20 -4.57 -5.96
C ARG A 116 1.17 -3.90 -5.07
N VAL A 117 0.10 -4.64 -4.80
CA VAL A 117 -0.94 -4.22 -3.86
C VAL A 117 -1.55 -5.43 -3.18
N ILE A 118 -2.00 -5.27 -1.94
CA ILE A 118 -2.81 -6.28 -1.24
C ILE A 118 -4.28 -5.98 -1.51
N LEU A 119 -5.06 -7.00 -1.85
CA LEU A 119 -6.51 -6.87 -1.91
C LEU A 119 -7.05 -6.84 -0.48
N SER A 120 -7.73 -5.77 -0.10
CA SER A 120 -8.27 -5.60 1.24
C SER A 120 -9.49 -6.52 1.48
N ARG A 121 -9.87 -6.70 2.74
CA ARG A 121 -11.09 -7.46 3.10
C ARG A 121 -12.36 -6.92 2.44
N SER A 122 -12.41 -5.65 2.08
CA SER A 122 -13.53 -5.07 1.32
C SER A 122 -13.52 -5.40 -0.17
N PHE A 123 -12.48 -6.06 -0.68
CA PHE A 123 -12.46 -6.58 -2.05
C PHE A 123 -13.38 -7.80 -2.18
N CYS A 124 -13.30 -8.73 -1.22
CA CYS A 124 -14.25 -9.83 -1.06
C CYS A 124 -14.51 -10.02 0.44
N ASN A 125 -15.75 -9.77 0.88
CA ASN A 125 -16.10 -9.89 2.29
C ASN A 125 -16.45 -11.34 2.62
N ASN A 126 -15.45 -12.11 3.05
CA ASN A 126 -15.60 -13.53 3.41
C ASN A 126 -16.45 -13.75 4.68
N ASP A 127 -16.72 -12.69 5.47
CA ASP A 127 -17.63 -12.78 6.62
C ASP A 127 -19.10 -12.85 6.17
N LEU A 128 -19.40 -12.38 4.94
CA LEU A 128 -20.76 -12.38 4.36
C LEU A 128 -20.93 -13.45 3.28
N ILE A 129 -19.86 -13.93 2.68
CA ILE A 129 -19.86 -14.86 1.56
C ILE A 129 -19.10 -16.12 1.97
N SER A 130 -19.80 -17.21 2.19
CA SER A 130 -19.22 -18.50 2.59
C SER A 130 -19.17 -19.53 1.46
N ASP A 131 -19.94 -19.33 0.39
CA ASP A 131 -19.93 -20.19 -0.79
C ASP A 131 -18.69 -19.92 -1.65
N LEU A 132 -17.87 -20.94 -1.86
CA LEU A 132 -16.62 -20.83 -2.64
C LEU A 132 -16.87 -20.43 -4.09
N SER A 133 -17.97 -20.85 -4.70
CA SER A 133 -18.32 -20.48 -6.08
C SER A 133 -18.68 -19.00 -6.17
N GLU A 134 -19.33 -18.46 -5.16
CA GLU A 134 -19.63 -17.04 -5.04
C GLU A 134 -18.35 -16.22 -4.81
N VAL A 135 -17.47 -16.66 -3.92
CA VAL A 135 -16.15 -16.06 -3.72
C VAL A 135 -15.35 -16.01 -5.03
N GLU A 136 -15.29 -17.12 -5.76
CA GLU A 136 -14.61 -17.19 -7.06
C GLU A 136 -15.19 -16.19 -8.06
N ASN A 137 -16.52 -16.09 -8.16
CA ASN A 137 -17.19 -15.17 -9.05
C ASN A 137 -16.92 -13.69 -8.67
N VAL A 138 -16.91 -13.38 -7.37
CA VAL A 138 -16.57 -12.03 -6.89
C VAL A 138 -15.14 -11.67 -7.28
N PHE A 139 -14.17 -12.56 -7.06
CA PHE A 139 -12.79 -12.32 -7.44
C PHE A 139 -12.64 -12.19 -8.96
N ARG A 140 -13.18 -13.12 -9.73
CA ARG A 140 -13.09 -13.11 -11.20
C ARG A 140 -13.61 -11.81 -11.80
N ASN A 141 -14.80 -11.37 -11.39
CA ASN A 141 -15.44 -10.17 -11.91
C ASN A 141 -14.70 -8.91 -11.50
N ASN A 142 -14.35 -8.77 -10.21
CA ASN A 142 -13.69 -7.56 -9.73
C ASN A 142 -12.22 -7.46 -10.21
N MET A 143 -11.52 -8.60 -10.36
CA MET A 143 -10.18 -8.59 -10.96
C MET A 143 -10.21 -8.18 -12.42
N ARG A 144 -11.20 -8.64 -13.20
CA ARG A 144 -11.37 -8.18 -14.59
C ARG A 144 -11.57 -6.66 -14.65
N LEU A 145 -12.51 -6.13 -13.87
CA LEU A 145 -12.75 -4.69 -13.80
C LEU A 145 -11.52 -3.90 -13.37
N LEU A 146 -10.79 -4.41 -12.37
CA LEU A 146 -9.55 -3.82 -11.90
C LEU A 146 -8.51 -3.73 -13.03
N ARG A 147 -8.30 -4.81 -13.79
CA ARG A 147 -7.36 -4.83 -14.93
C ARG A 147 -7.76 -3.89 -16.06
N GLU A 148 -9.06 -3.79 -16.36
CA GLU A 148 -9.58 -2.83 -17.34
C GLU A 148 -9.34 -1.38 -16.88
N TYR A 149 -9.49 -1.10 -15.59
CA TYR A 149 -9.21 0.22 -15.03
C TYR A 149 -7.70 0.51 -15.02
N GLU A 150 -6.86 -0.44 -14.67
CA GLU A 150 -5.40 -0.31 -14.73
C GLU A 150 -4.93 0.00 -16.17
N ASP A 151 -5.48 -0.67 -17.18
CA ASP A 151 -5.20 -0.35 -18.59
C ASP A 151 -5.55 1.11 -18.93
N THR A 152 -6.67 1.59 -18.42
CA THR A 152 -7.08 2.99 -18.58
C THR A 152 -6.09 3.93 -17.89
N VAL A 153 -5.75 3.67 -16.62
CA VAL A 153 -4.84 4.51 -15.84
C VAL A 153 -3.44 4.55 -16.47
N SER A 154 -2.97 3.44 -17.02
CA SER A 154 -1.64 3.35 -17.64
C SER A 154 -1.46 4.30 -18.86
N LYS A 155 -2.57 4.79 -19.43
CA LYS A 155 -2.61 5.69 -20.59
C LYS A 155 -2.90 7.14 -20.21
N MET A 156 -3.11 7.43 -18.92
CA MET A 156 -3.42 8.78 -18.46
C MET A 156 -2.19 9.70 -18.51
N PRO A 157 -2.37 10.97 -18.86
CA PRO A 157 -1.29 11.95 -18.81
C PRO A 157 -0.94 12.33 -17.36
N ASP A 158 0.27 12.83 -17.15
CA ASP A 158 0.77 13.24 -15.82
C ASP A 158 -0.14 14.24 -15.12
N SER A 159 -0.85 15.10 -15.84
CA SER A 159 -1.81 16.06 -15.28
C SER A 159 -2.95 15.41 -14.50
N GLU A 160 -3.38 14.21 -14.92
CA GLU A 160 -4.44 13.46 -14.23
C GLU A 160 -3.94 12.94 -12.87
N PHE A 161 -2.69 12.51 -12.79
CA PHE A 161 -2.08 12.08 -11.51
C PHE A 161 -1.90 13.25 -10.54
N VAL A 162 -1.52 14.43 -11.03
CA VAL A 162 -1.44 15.65 -10.21
C VAL A 162 -2.83 16.05 -9.69
N SER A 163 -3.85 16.00 -10.56
CA SER A 163 -5.24 16.26 -10.17
C SER A 163 -5.73 15.25 -9.15
N ASN A 164 -5.40 13.98 -9.32
CA ASN A 164 -5.75 12.90 -8.41
C ASN A 164 -5.15 13.13 -7.01
N GLN A 165 -3.88 13.54 -6.93
CA GLN A 165 -3.22 13.83 -5.66
C GLN A 165 -3.94 14.94 -4.89
N ALA A 166 -4.28 16.04 -5.56
CA ALA A 166 -5.02 17.15 -4.95
C ALA A 166 -6.44 16.72 -4.47
N GLU A 167 -7.07 15.80 -5.20
CA GLU A 167 -8.37 15.26 -4.79
C GLU A 167 -8.25 14.31 -3.59
N ILE A 168 -7.21 13.47 -3.52
CA ILE A 168 -6.91 12.63 -2.36
C ILE A 168 -6.73 13.51 -1.12
N GLU A 169 -5.94 14.60 -1.20
CA GLU A 169 -5.72 15.51 -0.08
C GLU A 169 -7.06 16.06 0.47
N LYS A 170 -7.96 16.50 -0.39
CA LYS A 170 -9.29 17.00 0.01
C LYS A 170 -10.15 15.93 0.67
N ILE A 171 -10.19 14.72 0.10
CA ILE A 171 -10.99 13.61 0.62
C ILE A 171 -10.45 13.20 2.00
N VAL A 172 -9.14 13.02 2.11
CA VAL A 172 -8.47 12.63 3.36
C VAL A 172 -8.70 13.68 4.45
N GLU A 173 -8.51 14.96 4.15
CA GLU A 173 -8.77 16.06 5.10
C GLU A 173 -10.22 16.04 5.63
N LYS A 174 -11.20 15.82 4.74
CA LYS A 174 -12.61 15.71 5.12
C LYS A 174 -12.86 14.52 6.05
N ILE A 175 -12.28 13.35 5.74
CA ILE A 175 -12.44 12.14 6.55
C ILE A 175 -11.82 12.35 7.93
N VAL A 176 -10.61 12.88 8.01
CA VAL A 176 -9.90 13.15 9.27
C VAL A 176 -10.71 14.13 10.14
N LYS A 177 -11.22 15.22 9.57
CA LYS A 177 -12.10 16.16 10.29
C LYS A 177 -13.36 15.47 10.85
N MET A 178 -13.97 14.57 10.10
CA MET A 178 -15.14 13.82 10.56
C MET A 178 -14.79 12.84 11.69
N LYS A 179 -13.65 12.13 11.59
CA LYS A 179 -13.18 11.19 12.63
C LYS A 179 -12.88 11.92 13.95
N ARG A 180 -12.21 13.07 13.91
CA ARG A 180 -11.90 13.89 15.10
C ARG A 180 -13.13 14.44 15.79
N ARG A 181 -14.20 14.75 15.06
CA ARG A 181 -15.47 15.23 15.65
C ARG A 181 -16.26 14.14 16.38
N LYS A 182 -15.97 12.86 16.11
CA LYS A 182 -16.66 11.70 16.71
C LYS A 182 -15.93 11.15 17.95
N ARG A 183 -14.74 11.66 18.23
CA ARG A 183 -13.96 11.40 19.46
C ARG A 183 -14.29 12.46 20.52
#